data_ae7c010f45509e46bf3b50281c59f4af
#
_entry.id   ae7c010f45509e46bf3b50281c59f4af
#
_cell.length_a   1.000
_cell.length_b   1.000
_cell.length_c   1.000
_cell.angle_alpha   90.00
_cell.angle_beta   90.00
_cell.angle_gamma   90.00
#
_symmetry.space_group_name_H-M   'P 1'
#
loop_
_entity.id
_entity.type
_entity.pdbx_description
1 polymer ?
#
loop_
_entity_poly.entity_id
_entity_poly.type
_entity_poly.pdbx_seq_one_letter_code
_entity_poly.pdbx_strand_id
1 'polypeptide(L)'
;MEKVLLFIFFILIVSIPFLYRFVRIGRIGWFVKTTSSLTNDKNYNTAETLRIIQVLLGALFFIIHGTLFWGFLNIAIFLIITFIVSLLLEIIGSKTGYVFGGKYHYNSYNTPGLILFGIPVLIPVAWFGIIYMSINFCNYVTNVRFPFENSINHYFIILTAIFVMLLDLVLDPLAVDEKRWNWELPGIYYGIPILNFF
;
A
#
# COMPACT_ATOMS: atom_id res chain seq x y z
N MET A 1 -11.39 18.94 18.54
CA MET A 1 -10.03 19.27 18.06
C MET A 1 -9.40 18.06 17.36
N GLU A 2 -9.40 16.87 17.96
CA GLU A 2 -8.81 15.64 17.39
C GLU A 2 -9.36 15.26 16.02
N LYS A 3 -10.69 15.27 15.84
CA LYS A 3 -11.33 14.96 14.54
C LYS A 3 -10.92 15.91 13.42
N VAL A 4 -10.72 17.18 13.73
CA VAL A 4 -10.26 18.18 12.75
C VAL A 4 -8.81 17.94 12.37
N LEU A 5 -7.94 17.63 13.34
CA LEU A 5 -6.55 17.26 13.07
C LEU A 5 -6.45 15.99 12.22
N LEU A 6 -7.24 14.96 12.54
CA LEU A 6 -7.30 13.73 11.76
C LEU A 6 -7.77 14.00 10.32
N PHE A 7 -8.76 14.88 10.13
CA PHE A 7 -9.24 15.26 8.81
C PHE A 7 -8.17 16.01 8.01
N ILE A 8 -7.49 16.99 8.63
CA ILE A 8 -6.39 17.72 7.98
C ILE A 8 -5.27 16.75 7.58
N PHE A 9 -4.90 15.84 8.47
CA PHE A 9 -3.87 14.84 8.22
C PHE A 9 -4.24 13.90 7.07
N PHE A 10 -5.51 13.48 7.02
CA PHE A 10 -6.05 12.68 5.91
C PHE A 10 -5.96 13.43 4.59
N ILE A 11 -6.36 14.70 4.53
CA ILE A 11 -6.27 15.51 3.30
C ILE A 11 -4.81 15.65 2.85
N LEU A 12 -3.87 15.87 3.77
CA LEU A 12 -2.46 15.94 3.44
C LEU A 12 -1.96 14.63 2.82
N ILE A 13 -2.28 13.48 3.43
CA ILE A 13 -1.86 12.17 2.92
C ILE A 13 -2.43 11.91 1.52
N VAL A 14 -3.71 12.18 1.32
CA VAL A 14 -4.39 11.97 0.03
C VAL A 14 -3.85 12.91 -1.06
N SER A 15 -3.39 14.12 -0.70
CA SER A 15 -2.83 15.07 -1.67
C SER A 15 -1.44 14.67 -2.19
N ILE A 16 -0.65 13.91 -1.40
CA ILE A 16 0.74 13.58 -1.77
C ILE A 16 0.85 12.76 -3.07
N PRO A 17 0.02 11.75 -3.36
CA PRO A 17 0.08 11.03 -4.64
C PRO A 17 -0.09 11.94 -5.85
N PHE A 18 -0.96 12.94 -5.75
CA PHE A 18 -1.18 13.92 -6.82
C PHE A 18 0.03 14.84 -6.98
N LEU A 19 0.59 15.32 -5.86
CA LEU A 19 1.82 16.10 -5.87
C LEU A 19 2.99 15.30 -6.42
N TYR A 20 3.13 14.03 -6.03
CA TYR A 20 4.14 13.13 -6.55
C TYR A 20 4.07 13.02 -8.08
N ARG A 21 2.88 12.73 -8.61
CA ARG A 21 2.70 12.63 -10.06
C ARG A 21 2.92 13.96 -10.78
N PHE A 22 2.45 15.05 -10.21
CA PHE A 22 2.68 16.38 -10.77
C PHE A 22 4.17 16.74 -10.83
N VAL A 23 4.89 16.53 -9.74
CA VAL A 23 6.34 16.80 -9.66
C VAL A 23 7.12 15.92 -10.64
N ARG A 24 6.75 14.65 -10.76
CA ARG A 24 7.48 13.69 -11.56
C ARG A 24 7.17 13.76 -13.05
N ILE A 25 5.91 13.92 -13.41
CA ILE A 25 5.40 13.78 -14.77
C ILE A 25 4.90 15.11 -15.34
N GLY A 26 4.71 16.12 -14.49
CA GLY A 26 4.11 17.41 -14.87
C GLY A 26 2.60 17.33 -15.13
N ARG A 27 1.95 16.23 -14.78
CA ARG A 27 0.51 16.01 -15.00
C ARG A 27 -0.14 15.36 -13.80
N ILE A 28 -1.40 15.73 -13.56
CA ILE A 28 -2.27 15.04 -12.60
C ILE A 28 -3.15 14.08 -13.39
N GLY A 29 -2.94 12.77 -13.23
CA GLY A 29 -3.74 11.75 -13.91
C GLY A 29 -3.50 10.37 -13.31
N TRP A 30 -4.54 9.51 -13.34
CA TRP A 30 -4.45 8.17 -12.75
C TRP A 30 -3.68 7.20 -13.64
N PHE A 31 -3.94 7.17 -14.93
CA PHE A 31 -3.35 6.21 -15.86
C PHE A 31 -2.61 6.96 -16.97
N VAL A 32 -1.54 7.62 -16.63
CA VAL A 32 -0.68 8.23 -17.64
C VAL A 32 0.50 7.28 -17.86
N LYS A 33 0.50 6.58 -18.99
CA LYS A 33 1.67 5.78 -19.39
C LYS A 33 2.89 6.70 -19.42
N THR A 34 3.84 6.40 -18.55
CA THR A 34 5.12 7.08 -18.55
C THR A 34 5.97 6.47 -19.67
N THR A 35 6.10 7.19 -20.76
CA THR A 35 6.88 6.75 -21.92
C THR A 35 8.38 7.02 -21.76
N SER A 36 8.79 7.79 -20.77
CA SER A 36 10.19 8.14 -20.55
C SER A 36 10.88 7.23 -19.53
N SER A 37 12.19 7.07 -19.68
CA SER A 37 13.05 6.49 -18.66
C SER A 37 13.02 7.39 -17.43
N LEU A 38 12.30 6.96 -16.40
CA LEU A 38 12.08 7.72 -15.16
C LEU A 38 13.37 7.98 -14.36
N THR A 39 14.48 7.37 -14.74
CA THR A 39 15.76 7.39 -14.03
C THR A 39 16.57 8.67 -14.18
N ASN A 40 16.28 9.52 -15.16
CA ASN A 40 17.02 10.77 -15.43
C ASN A 40 16.18 12.04 -15.28
N ASP A 41 15.06 11.94 -14.59
CA ASP A 41 14.20 13.09 -14.34
C ASP A 41 14.82 14.00 -13.27
N LYS A 42 14.92 15.31 -13.55
CA LYS A 42 15.44 16.31 -12.59
C LYS A 42 14.67 16.31 -11.26
N ASN A 43 13.42 15.91 -11.29
CA ASN A 43 12.52 15.89 -10.13
C ASN A 43 12.45 14.53 -9.44
N TYR A 44 13.23 13.53 -9.88
CA TYR A 44 13.17 12.17 -9.38
C TYR A 44 13.33 12.11 -7.85
N ASN A 45 14.43 12.66 -7.33
CA ASN A 45 14.73 12.63 -5.90
C ASN A 45 13.63 13.30 -5.04
N THR A 46 13.08 14.42 -5.53
CA THR A 46 11.98 15.13 -4.86
C THR A 46 10.70 14.28 -4.85
N ALA A 47 10.36 13.67 -5.97
CA ALA A 47 9.19 12.80 -6.09
C ALA A 47 9.30 11.56 -5.19
N GLU A 48 10.47 10.90 -5.17
CA GLU A 48 10.68 9.72 -4.32
C GLU A 48 10.70 10.09 -2.83
N THR A 49 11.22 11.25 -2.45
CA THR A 49 11.12 11.77 -1.09
C THR A 49 9.65 11.99 -0.68
N LEU A 50 8.82 12.55 -1.55
CA LEU A 50 7.38 12.69 -1.30
C LEU A 50 6.70 11.34 -1.09
N ARG A 51 7.10 10.30 -1.82
CA ARG A 51 6.56 8.94 -1.65
C ARG A 51 6.93 8.35 -0.29
N ILE A 52 8.18 8.49 0.14
CA ILE A 52 8.61 8.05 1.48
C ILE A 52 7.79 8.78 2.55
N ILE A 53 7.71 10.10 2.46
CA ILE A 53 6.92 10.93 3.39
C ILE A 53 5.46 10.48 3.42
N GLN A 54 4.86 10.22 2.27
CA GLN A 54 3.47 9.76 2.18
C GLN A 54 3.25 8.47 2.97
N VAL A 55 4.09 7.45 2.73
CA VAL A 55 3.92 6.13 3.39
C VAL A 55 4.14 6.25 4.90
N LEU A 56 5.17 6.99 5.32
CA LEU A 56 5.47 7.16 6.75
C LEU A 56 4.41 7.98 7.48
N LEU A 57 3.94 9.08 6.88
CA LEU A 57 2.85 9.88 7.45
C LEU A 57 1.55 9.09 7.49
N GLY A 58 1.27 8.28 6.45
CA GLY A 58 0.11 7.39 6.42
C GLY A 58 0.17 6.36 7.56
N ALA A 59 1.31 5.70 7.74
CA ALA A 59 1.50 4.75 8.83
C ALA A 59 1.35 5.42 10.20
N LEU A 60 1.95 6.59 10.39
CA LEU A 60 1.82 7.36 11.64
C LEU A 60 0.36 7.75 11.91
N PHE A 61 -0.36 8.21 10.90
CA PHE A 61 -1.78 8.51 11.02
C PHE A 61 -2.57 7.29 11.47
N PHE A 62 -2.36 6.12 10.86
CA PHE A 62 -3.07 4.90 11.21
C PHE A 62 -2.69 4.37 12.59
N ILE A 63 -1.45 4.55 13.03
CA ILE A 63 -1.02 4.22 14.39
C ILE A 63 -1.72 5.13 15.42
N ILE A 64 -1.76 6.44 15.18
CA ILE A 64 -2.44 7.39 16.08
C ILE A 64 -3.94 7.08 16.13
N HIS A 65 -4.58 6.95 14.96
CA HIS A 65 -6.00 6.63 14.87
C HIS A 65 -6.31 5.28 15.55
N GLY A 66 -5.51 4.25 15.25
CA GLY A 66 -5.69 2.92 15.86
C GLY A 66 -5.47 2.91 17.36
N THR A 67 -4.54 3.72 17.88
CA THR A 67 -4.34 3.88 19.32
C THR A 67 -5.58 4.45 20.00
N LEU A 68 -6.27 5.39 19.36
CA LEU A 68 -7.49 6.01 19.89
C LEU A 68 -8.69 5.06 19.89
N PHE A 69 -8.81 4.21 18.86
CA PHE A 69 -9.99 3.37 18.66
C PHE A 69 -9.83 1.90 19.07
N TRP A 70 -8.62 1.33 18.94
CA TRP A 70 -8.33 -0.08 19.27
C TRP A 70 -7.45 -0.23 20.51
N GLY A 71 -6.81 0.87 20.97
CA GLY A 71 -5.78 0.86 21.98
C GLY A 71 -4.39 0.58 21.45
N PHE A 72 -3.38 1.12 22.13
CA PHE A 72 -1.98 1.07 21.69
C PHE A 72 -1.46 -0.35 21.47
N LEU A 73 -1.76 -1.27 22.39
CA LEU A 73 -1.27 -2.65 22.30
C LEU A 73 -1.83 -3.37 21.05
N ASN A 74 -3.12 -3.22 20.79
CA ASN A 74 -3.77 -3.87 19.65
C ASN A 74 -3.24 -3.35 18.31
N ILE A 75 -3.06 -2.03 18.17
CA ILE A 75 -2.50 -1.48 16.92
C ILE A 75 -1.02 -1.83 16.75
N ALA A 76 -0.24 -1.91 17.83
CA ALA A 76 1.16 -2.32 17.76
C ALA A 76 1.28 -3.80 17.33
N ILE A 77 0.49 -4.68 17.92
CA ILE A 77 0.45 -6.10 17.51
C ILE A 77 0.00 -6.22 16.05
N PHE A 78 -1.04 -5.50 15.66
CA PHE A 78 -1.54 -5.49 14.29
C PHE A 78 -0.47 -5.03 13.28
N LEU A 79 0.25 -3.95 13.59
CA LEU A 79 1.36 -3.47 12.77
C LEU A 79 2.46 -4.53 12.63
N ILE A 80 2.87 -5.16 13.73
CA ILE A 80 3.93 -6.18 13.72
C ILE A 80 3.50 -7.38 12.87
N ILE A 81 2.28 -7.89 13.09
CA ILE A 81 1.77 -9.05 12.35
C ILE A 81 1.65 -8.72 10.87
N THR A 82 1.02 -7.62 10.50
CA THR A 82 0.84 -7.23 9.09
C THR A 82 2.17 -6.99 8.41
N PHE A 83 3.13 -6.37 9.09
CA PHE A 83 4.48 -6.14 8.57
C PHE A 83 5.21 -7.47 8.29
N ILE A 84 5.24 -8.38 9.27
CA ILE A 84 5.94 -9.67 9.13
C ILE A 84 5.28 -10.53 8.06
N VAL A 85 3.95 -10.66 8.09
CA VAL A 85 3.21 -11.50 7.11
C VAL A 85 3.39 -10.94 5.71
N SER A 86 3.22 -9.63 5.52
CA SER A 86 3.41 -8.99 4.22
C SER A 86 4.86 -9.17 3.72
N LEU A 87 5.86 -8.92 4.55
CA LEU A 87 7.26 -9.10 4.17
C LEU A 87 7.55 -10.55 3.75
N LEU A 88 7.03 -11.54 4.48
CA LEU A 88 7.21 -12.96 4.14
C LEU A 88 6.52 -13.32 2.83
N LEU A 89 5.28 -12.87 2.60
CA LEU A 89 4.56 -13.11 1.36
C LEU A 89 5.26 -12.46 0.18
N GLU A 90 5.79 -11.27 0.33
CA GLU A 90 6.58 -10.57 -0.69
C GLU A 90 7.88 -11.30 -1.03
N ILE A 91 8.60 -11.79 0.00
CA ILE A 91 9.83 -12.59 -0.21
C ILE A 91 9.52 -13.89 -0.94
N ILE A 92 8.48 -14.61 -0.51
CA ILE A 92 8.09 -15.88 -1.12
C ILE A 92 7.56 -15.61 -2.54
N GLY A 93 6.64 -14.65 -2.68
CA GLY A 93 6.00 -14.33 -3.95
C GLY A 93 6.99 -13.88 -5.02
N SER A 94 7.85 -12.93 -4.70
CA SER A 94 8.85 -12.41 -5.65
C SER A 94 9.83 -13.50 -6.12
N LYS A 95 10.29 -14.37 -5.20
CA LYS A 95 11.30 -15.38 -5.52
C LYS A 95 10.73 -16.65 -6.14
N THR A 96 9.55 -17.07 -5.75
CA THR A 96 8.97 -18.35 -6.19
C THR A 96 7.91 -18.19 -7.27
N GLY A 97 7.20 -17.05 -7.28
CA GLY A 97 6.06 -16.80 -8.14
C GLY A 97 4.77 -17.51 -7.72
N TYR A 98 4.78 -18.35 -6.68
CA TYR A 98 3.60 -19.12 -6.27
C TYR A 98 2.49 -18.26 -5.66
N VAL A 99 2.86 -17.25 -4.87
CA VAL A 99 1.87 -16.43 -4.13
C VAL A 99 1.10 -15.51 -5.08
N PHE A 100 1.81 -14.86 -6.01
CA PHE A 100 1.24 -13.79 -6.85
C PHE A 100 1.14 -14.18 -8.33
N GLY A 101 1.22 -15.48 -8.64
CA GLY A 101 1.04 -15.99 -10.01
C GLY A 101 2.18 -15.74 -10.97
N GLY A 102 3.35 -15.32 -10.49
CA GLY A 102 4.56 -15.10 -11.28
C GLY A 102 5.67 -14.48 -10.44
N LYS A 103 6.91 -14.68 -10.85
CA LYS A 103 8.06 -14.00 -10.25
C LYS A 103 8.11 -12.56 -10.69
N TYR A 104 8.54 -11.69 -9.81
CA TYR A 104 8.74 -10.27 -10.09
C TYR A 104 9.92 -9.70 -9.32
N HIS A 105 10.43 -8.59 -9.80
CA HIS A 105 11.58 -7.92 -9.22
C HIS A 105 11.28 -6.46 -8.94
N TYR A 106 11.66 -6.00 -7.77
CA TYR A 106 11.62 -4.59 -7.43
C TYR A 106 12.74 -3.83 -8.11
N ASN A 107 12.40 -2.70 -8.69
CA ASN A 107 13.39 -1.79 -9.26
C ASN A 107 13.93 -0.88 -8.14
N SER A 108 15.18 -1.11 -7.73
CA SER A 108 15.82 -0.35 -6.66
C SER A 108 15.91 1.16 -6.93
N TYR A 109 15.90 1.57 -8.19
CA TYR A 109 15.92 2.99 -8.56
C TYR A 109 14.55 3.66 -8.40
N ASN A 110 13.47 2.91 -8.56
CA ASN A 110 12.10 3.44 -8.53
C ASN A 110 11.35 3.08 -7.25
N THR A 111 11.97 2.32 -6.35
CA THR A 111 11.43 1.98 -5.03
C THR A 111 12.32 2.56 -3.94
N PRO A 112 11.94 3.70 -3.37
CA PRO A 112 12.77 4.40 -2.41
C PRO A 112 12.79 3.72 -1.05
N GLY A 113 13.86 3.99 -0.29
CA GLY A 113 13.99 3.57 1.10
C GLY A 113 14.84 2.33 1.31
N LEU A 114 14.77 1.79 2.53
CA LEU A 114 15.51 0.62 2.95
C LEU A 114 14.99 -0.64 2.27
N ILE A 115 15.88 -1.51 1.86
CA ILE A 115 15.57 -2.82 1.25
C ILE A 115 15.99 -3.93 2.22
N LEU A 116 15.05 -4.82 2.57
CA LEU A 116 15.29 -6.03 3.36
C LEU A 116 15.00 -7.27 2.49
N PHE A 117 15.98 -8.16 2.36
CA PHE A 117 15.86 -9.41 1.60
C PHE A 117 15.44 -9.24 0.13
N GLY A 118 15.69 -8.05 -0.44
CA GLY A 118 15.28 -7.67 -1.79
C GLY A 118 13.90 -6.98 -1.87
N ILE A 119 13.22 -6.80 -0.73
CA ILE A 119 11.92 -6.16 -0.64
C ILE A 119 12.06 -4.76 -0.02
N PRO A 120 11.53 -3.70 -0.65
CA PRO A 120 11.50 -2.37 -0.06
C PRO A 120 10.63 -2.35 1.21
N VAL A 121 11.18 -1.87 2.33
CA VAL A 121 10.48 -1.83 3.63
C VAL A 121 9.19 -1.02 3.59
N LEU A 122 9.10 -0.06 2.70
CA LEU A 122 7.88 0.73 2.50
C LEU A 122 6.69 -0.11 2.02
N ILE A 123 6.91 -1.28 1.38
CA ILE A 123 5.84 -2.14 0.90
C ILE A 123 5.07 -2.78 2.07
N PRO A 124 5.70 -3.51 3.02
CA PRO A 124 5.01 -4.00 4.21
C PRO A 124 4.35 -2.89 5.05
N VAL A 125 4.96 -1.71 5.11
CA VAL A 125 4.37 -0.55 5.80
C VAL A 125 3.12 -0.04 5.06
N ALA A 126 3.13 -0.03 3.74
CA ALA A 126 1.96 0.34 2.94
C ALA A 126 0.83 -0.69 3.11
N TRP A 127 1.14 -1.99 3.13
CA TRP A 127 0.18 -3.06 3.39
C TRP A 127 -0.51 -2.92 4.75
N PHE A 128 0.24 -2.58 5.81
CA PHE A 128 -0.36 -2.25 7.10
C PHE A 128 -1.44 -1.17 6.94
N GLY A 129 -1.15 -0.09 6.24
CA GLY A 129 -2.09 1.01 6.01
C GLY A 129 -3.31 0.59 5.18
N ILE A 130 -3.10 -0.17 4.10
CA ILE A 130 -4.18 -0.66 3.22
C ILE A 130 -5.14 -1.56 4.00
N ILE A 131 -4.61 -2.53 4.75
CA ILE A 131 -5.44 -3.46 5.53
C ILE A 131 -6.16 -2.72 6.66
N TYR A 132 -5.48 -1.82 7.39
CA TYR A 132 -6.08 -1.00 8.43
C TYR A 132 -7.24 -0.16 7.91
N MET A 133 -7.05 0.52 6.78
CA MET A 133 -8.08 1.33 6.13
C MET A 133 -9.27 0.47 5.70
N SER A 134 -9.01 -0.70 5.12
CA SER A 134 -10.04 -1.65 4.69
C SER A 134 -10.89 -2.15 5.85
N ILE A 135 -10.27 -2.50 6.99
CA ILE A 135 -10.96 -2.89 8.21
C ILE A 135 -11.88 -1.77 8.70
N ASN A 136 -11.38 -0.54 8.77
CA ASN A 136 -12.19 0.58 9.26
C ASN A 136 -13.33 0.94 8.30
N PHE A 137 -13.13 0.79 7.00
CA PHE A 137 -14.21 0.93 6.02
C PHE A 137 -15.27 -0.15 6.22
N CYS A 138 -14.87 -1.41 6.39
CA CYS A 138 -15.80 -2.50 6.66
C CYS A 138 -16.52 -2.34 8.00
N ASN A 139 -15.86 -1.86 9.05
CA ASN A 139 -16.49 -1.48 10.32
C ASN A 139 -17.64 -0.48 10.08
N TYR A 140 -17.39 0.53 9.26
CA TYR A 140 -18.38 1.56 8.95
C TYR A 140 -19.58 1.00 8.16
N VAL A 141 -19.33 0.18 7.14
CA VAL A 141 -20.37 -0.36 6.26
C VAL A 141 -21.22 -1.43 6.94
N THR A 142 -20.60 -2.29 7.76
CA THR A 142 -21.29 -3.42 8.38
C THR A 142 -21.79 -3.14 9.79
N ASN A 143 -21.40 -2.04 10.40
CA ASN A 143 -21.57 -1.75 11.82
C ASN A 143 -20.98 -2.83 12.77
N VAL A 144 -20.10 -3.67 12.26
CA VAL A 144 -19.34 -4.66 13.05
C VAL A 144 -18.09 -3.98 13.56
N ARG A 145 -17.77 -4.16 14.84
CA ARG A 145 -16.56 -3.59 15.43
C ARG A 145 -15.41 -4.58 15.42
N PHE A 146 -14.28 -4.16 14.90
CA PHE A 146 -13.00 -4.85 15.02
C PHE A 146 -12.09 -4.02 15.96
N PRO A 147 -11.32 -4.62 16.89
CA PRO A 147 -11.20 -6.05 17.18
C PRO A 147 -12.51 -6.69 17.71
N PHE A 148 -12.74 -7.96 17.39
CA PHE A 148 -13.97 -8.67 17.79
C PHE A 148 -13.95 -8.94 19.31
N GLU A 149 -15.04 -8.63 19.98
CA GLU A 149 -15.16 -8.85 21.43
C GLU A 149 -15.52 -10.30 21.80
N ASN A 150 -16.39 -10.93 21.02
CA ASN A 150 -16.99 -12.22 21.40
C ASN A 150 -16.72 -13.38 20.44
N SER A 151 -16.82 -13.14 19.13
CA SER A 151 -16.65 -14.18 18.12
C SER A 151 -16.13 -13.62 16.81
N ILE A 152 -15.40 -14.44 16.09
CA ILE A 152 -14.87 -14.09 14.76
C ILE A 152 -16.05 -13.95 13.78
N ASN A 153 -16.16 -12.80 13.14
CA ASN A 153 -17.15 -12.57 12.09
C ASN A 153 -16.53 -12.86 10.71
N HIS A 154 -16.82 -14.07 10.20
CA HIS A 154 -16.28 -14.51 8.91
C HIS A 154 -16.72 -13.65 7.73
N TYR A 155 -17.97 -13.17 7.74
CA TYR A 155 -18.47 -12.25 6.70
C TYR A 155 -17.66 -10.96 6.66
N PHE A 156 -17.37 -10.40 7.82
CA PHE A 156 -16.53 -9.20 7.94
C PHE A 156 -15.13 -9.43 7.39
N ILE A 157 -14.51 -10.58 7.68
CA ILE A 157 -13.16 -10.93 7.19
C ILE A 157 -13.17 -11.03 5.66
N ILE A 158 -14.15 -11.73 5.08
CA ILE A 158 -14.28 -11.89 3.63
C ILE A 158 -14.49 -10.54 2.96
N LEU A 159 -15.37 -9.71 3.51
CA LEU A 159 -15.62 -8.36 2.96
C LEU A 159 -14.37 -7.50 3.02
N THR A 160 -13.61 -7.57 4.11
CA THR A 160 -12.34 -6.85 4.25
C THR A 160 -11.32 -7.32 3.21
N ALA A 161 -11.19 -8.63 3.02
CA ALA A 161 -10.29 -9.19 2.00
C ALA A 161 -10.68 -8.73 0.58
N ILE A 162 -11.97 -8.73 0.25
CA ILE A 162 -12.48 -8.22 -1.04
C ILE A 162 -12.11 -6.74 -1.19
N PHE A 163 -12.26 -5.94 -0.14
CA PHE A 163 -11.95 -4.52 -0.23
C PHE A 163 -10.44 -4.26 -0.38
N VAL A 164 -9.59 -5.02 0.31
CA VAL A 164 -8.13 -5.00 0.11
C VAL A 164 -7.79 -5.33 -1.34
N MET A 165 -8.36 -6.41 -1.88
CA MET A 165 -8.17 -6.81 -3.28
C MET A 165 -8.59 -5.70 -4.26
N LEU A 166 -9.73 -5.04 -4.03
CA LEU A 166 -10.20 -3.92 -4.87
C LEU A 166 -9.25 -2.73 -4.83
N LEU A 167 -8.66 -2.42 -3.67
CA LEU A 167 -7.64 -1.38 -3.58
C LEU A 167 -6.37 -1.77 -4.33
N ASP A 168 -5.96 -3.01 -4.24
CA ASP A 168 -4.78 -3.53 -4.92
C ASP A 168 -4.95 -3.51 -6.44
N LEU A 169 -6.13 -3.86 -6.94
CA LEU A 169 -6.49 -3.73 -8.37
C LEU A 169 -6.29 -2.29 -8.91
N VAL A 170 -6.37 -1.29 -8.05
CA VAL A 170 -6.15 0.12 -8.45
C VAL A 170 -4.69 0.52 -8.25
N LEU A 171 -4.06 0.08 -7.17
CA LEU A 171 -2.72 0.53 -6.78
C LEU A 171 -1.61 -0.13 -7.58
N ASP A 172 -1.72 -1.42 -7.84
CA ASP A 172 -0.70 -2.20 -8.57
C ASP A 172 -0.44 -1.70 -9.99
N PRO A 173 -1.48 -1.44 -10.83
CA PRO A 173 -1.26 -0.86 -12.15
C PRO A 173 -0.50 0.46 -12.12
N LEU A 174 -0.73 1.29 -11.10
CA LEU A 174 -0.01 2.55 -10.93
C LEU A 174 1.47 2.33 -10.63
N ALA A 175 1.77 1.34 -9.80
CA ALA A 175 3.14 1.00 -9.44
C ALA A 175 3.91 0.35 -10.59
N VAL A 176 3.26 -0.50 -11.38
CA VAL A 176 3.83 -1.07 -12.62
C VAL A 176 4.07 0.02 -13.67
N ASP A 177 3.14 0.96 -13.85
CA ASP A 177 3.30 2.13 -14.73
C ASP A 177 4.48 3.01 -14.28
N GLU A 178 4.69 3.14 -12.98
CA GLU A 178 5.84 3.84 -12.37
C GLU A 178 7.13 2.99 -12.39
N LYS A 179 7.10 1.79 -12.97
CA LYS A 179 8.25 0.85 -13.03
C LYS A 179 8.86 0.52 -11.67
N ARG A 180 8.04 0.44 -10.64
CA ARG A 180 8.49 0.10 -9.27
C ARG A 180 8.83 -1.37 -9.14
N TRP A 181 8.10 -2.22 -9.84
CA TRP A 181 8.39 -3.64 -10.03
C TRP A 181 7.97 -4.10 -11.42
N ASN A 182 8.57 -5.20 -11.85
CA ASN A 182 8.30 -5.81 -13.14
C ASN A 182 8.15 -7.31 -12.96
N TRP A 183 7.13 -7.87 -13.59
CA TRP A 183 6.90 -9.30 -13.67
C TRP A 183 7.80 -9.93 -14.74
N GLU A 184 8.40 -11.11 -14.45
CA GLU A 184 9.18 -11.85 -15.44
C GLU A 184 8.32 -12.26 -16.65
N LEU A 185 7.10 -12.70 -16.36
CA LEU A 185 6.08 -12.99 -17.38
C LEU A 185 4.92 -12.01 -17.18
N PRO A 186 4.72 -11.07 -18.11
CA PRO A 186 3.67 -10.08 -17.97
C PRO A 186 2.29 -10.75 -18.06
N GLY A 187 1.43 -10.42 -17.11
CA GLY A 187 0.03 -10.86 -17.10
C GLY A 187 -0.88 -9.99 -17.97
N ILE A 188 -2.14 -10.37 -18.06
CA ILE A 188 -3.14 -9.72 -18.91
C ILE A 188 -3.69 -8.40 -18.35
N TYR A 189 -3.59 -8.19 -17.05
CA TYR A 189 -4.09 -6.98 -16.39
C TYR A 189 -2.94 -6.00 -16.17
N TYR A 190 -2.73 -5.05 -17.05
CA TYR A 190 -1.63 -4.05 -17.00
C TYR A 190 -0.23 -4.66 -16.82
N GLY A 191 -0.01 -5.89 -17.33
CA GLY A 191 1.23 -6.62 -17.13
C GLY A 191 1.30 -7.42 -15.81
N ILE A 192 0.23 -7.44 -15.03
CA ILE A 192 0.13 -8.12 -13.74
C ILE A 192 -0.62 -9.46 -13.92
N PRO A 193 -0.13 -10.58 -13.39
CA PRO A 193 -0.86 -11.83 -13.36
C PRO A 193 -2.15 -11.70 -12.55
N ILE A 194 -3.23 -12.28 -13.03
CA ILE A 194 -4.53 -12.23 -12.34
C ILE A 194 -4.47 -12.86 -10.94
N LEU A 195 -3.66 -13.90 -10.76
CA LEU A 195 -3.46 -14.56 -9.46
C LEU A 195 -2.87 -13.63 -8.39
N ASN A 196 -2.28 -12.50 -8.78
CA ASN A 196 -1.83 -11.48 -7.82
C ASN A 196 -2.96 -10.95 -6.93
N PHE A 197 -4.19 -11.01 -7.41
CA PHE A 197 -5.36 -10.43 -6.74
C PHE A 197 -6.23 -11.46 -5.99
N PHE A 198 -5.83 -12.73 -5.96
CA PHE A 198 -6.57 -13.81 -5.30
C PHE A 198 -5.70 -14.57 -4.30
#